data_b1af692dff4b8405347ea1b53ff59aab
#
_entry.id   b1af692dff4b8405347ea1b53ff59aab
#
_cell.length_a   1.000
_cell.length_b   1.000
_cell.length_c   1.000
_cell.angle_alpha   90.00
_cell.angle_beta   90.00
_cell.angle_gamma   90.00
#
_symmetry.space_group_name_H-M   'P 1'
#
loop_
_entity.id
_entity.type
_entity.pdbx_description
1 polymer ?
#
loop_
_entity_poly.entity_id
_entity_poly.type
_entity_poly.pdbx_seq_one_letter_code
_entity_poly.pdbx_strand_id
1 'polypeptide(L)' 'MPTAADVKARTEAAIPGATAEVSSPDDVHFSARVVAGAFAGKSRLEQHRLVFDAFGEGELGGAIHALSLKTETP' A
#
# COMPACT_ATOMS: atom_id res chain seq x y z
N MET A 1 0.14 16.46 -3.95
CA MET A 1 -0.42 15.17 -4.38
C MET A 1 0.53 14.06 -3.97
N PRO A 2 0.03 12.89 -3.53
CA PRO A 2 0.91 11.79 -3.18
C PRO A 2 1.62 11.26 -4.43
N THR A 3 2.87 10.87 -4.25
CA THR A 3 3.69 10.23 -5.27
C THR A 3 3.86 8.76 -4.95
N ALA A 4 4.43 7.99 -5.88
CA ALA A 4 4.76 6.59 -5.61
C ALA A 4 5.69 6.47 -4.39
N ALA A 5 6.63 7.40 -4.22
CA ALA A 5 7.53 7.44 -3.06
C ALA A 5 6.76 7.68 -1.76
N ASP A 6 5.74 8.53 -1.77
CA ASP A 6 4.89 8.78 -0.61
C ASP A 6 4.11 7.53 -0.22
N VAL A 7 3.51 6.86 -1.18
CA VAL A 7 2.74 5.62 -0.96
C VAL A 7 3.66 4.55 -0.36
N LYS A 8 4.85 4.38 -0.93
CA LYS A 8 5.85 3.44 -0.42
C LYS A 8 6.23 3.76 1.02
N ALA A 9 6.60 4.99 1.30
CA ALA A 9 7.06 5.41 2.63
C ALA A 9 5.97 5.22 3.68
N ARG A 10 4.73 5.58 3.38
CA ARG A 10 3.61 5.45 4.31
C ARG A 10 3.26 3.99 4.57
N THR A 11 3.30 3.15 3.56
CA THR A 11 3.06 1.72 3.70
C THR A 11 4.13 1.07 4.57
N GLU A 12 5.38 1.36 4.31
CA GLU A 12 6.49 0.79 5.09
C GLU A 12 6.51 1.27 6.53
N ALA A 13 6.11 2.52 6.77
CA ALA A 13 6.02 3.07 8.12
C ALA A 13 4.87 2.45 8.93
N ALA A 14 3.75 2.14 8.28
CA ALA A 14 2.57 1.60 8.94
C ALA A 14 2.67 0.11 9.23
N ILE A 15 3.42 -0.64 8.43
CA ILE A 15 3.55 -2.09 8.55
C ILE A 15 5.00 -2.43 8.87
N PRO A 16 5.33 -2.76 10.14
CA PRO A 16 6.71 -3.07 10.53
C PRO A 16 7.29 -4.21 9.70
N GLY A 17 8.50 -4.00 9.18
CA GLY A 17 9.21 -4.99 8.38
C GLY A 17 8.72 -5.11 6.94
N ALA A 18 7.78 -4.27 6.52
CA ALA A 18 7.28 -4.31 5.16
C ALA A 18 8.28 -3.71 4.17
N THR A 19 8.32 -4.31 2.99
CA THR A 19 8.99 -3.74 1.82
C THR A 19 7.93 -3.48 0.76
N ALA A 20 7.83 -2.25 0.30
CA ALA A 20 6.86 -1.86 -0.70
C ALA A 20 7.56 -1.43 -1.99
N GLU A 21 7.06 -1.93 -3.11
CA GLU A 21 7.46 -1.48 -4.44
C GLU A 21 6.24 -0.80 -5.04
N VAL A 22 6.35 0.49 -5.34
CA VAL A 22 5.23 1.28 -5.82
C VAL A 22 5.64 1.99 -7.10
N SER A 23 4.77 1.96 -8.08
CA SER A 23 4.96 2.69 -9.33
C SER A 23 3.68 3.41 -9.71
N SER A 24 3.82 4.52 -10.41
CA SER A 24 2.70 5.29 -10.93
C SER A 24 3.15 6.08 -12.15
N PRO A 25 2.43 5.99 -13.28
CA PRO A 25 2.75 6.77 -14.46
C PRO A 25 2.27 8.23 -14.38
N ASP A 26 1.31 8.52 -13.49
CA ASP A 26 0.58 9.80 -13.51
C ASP A 26 0.25 10.36 -12.12
N ASP A 27 0.73 9.75 -11.05
CA ASP A 27 0.42 10.10 -9.65
C ASP A 27 -1.08 10.04 -9.31
N VAL A 28 -1.84 9.31 -10.09
CA VAL A 28 -3.28 9.06 -9.89
C VAL A 28 -3.54 7.57 -9.78
N HIS A 29 -3.00 6.79 -10.70
CA HIS A 29 -3.08 5.34 -10.71
C HIS A 29 -1.79 4.76 -10.14
N PHE A 30 -1.92 3.95 -9.09
CA PHE A 30 -0.77 3.37 -8.41
C PHE A 30 -0.80 1.85 -8.47
N SER A 31 0.37 1.26 -8.64
CA SER A 31 0.57 -0.18 -8.52
C SER A 31 1.55 -0.44 -7.39
N ALA A 32 1.14 -1.23 -6.42
CA ALA A 32 1.97 -1.52 -5.25
C ALA A 32 2.08 -3.03 -5.03
N ARG A 33 3.30 -3.48 -4.73
CA ARG A 33 3.58 -4.82 -4.25
C ARG A 33 4.18 -4.68 -2.87
N VAL A 34 3.52 -5.25 -1.87
CA VAL A 34 3.94 -5.14 -0.48
C VAL A 34 4.26 -6.53 0.07
N VAL A 35 5.47 -6.69 0.58
CA VAL A 35 5.95 -7.93 1.18
C VAL A 35 6.18 -7.68 2.67
N ALA A 36 5.52 -8.45 3.53
CA ALA A 36 5.65 -8.28 4.98
C ALA A 36 5.42 -9.58 5.72
N GLY A 37 6.24 -9.83 6.74
CA GLY A 37 6.04 -10.95 7.65
C GLY A 37 4.73 -10.85 8.41
N ALA A 38 4.25 -9.63 8.64
CA ALA A 38 2.96 -9.38 9.30
C ALA A 38 1.76 -9.96 8.52
N PHE A 39 1.93 -10.26 7.24
CA PHE A 39 0.87 -10.84 6.43
C PHE A 39 0.70 -12.35 6.63
N ALA A 40 1.64 -13.00 7.31
CA ALA A 40 1.58 -14.45 7.53
C ALA A 40 0.31 -14.82 8.32
N GLY A 41 -0.41 -15.85 7.85
CA GLY A 41 -1.63 -16.30 8.49
C GLY A 41 -2.85 -15.43 8.27
N LYS A 42 -2.74 -14.37 7.48
CA LYS A 42 -3.85 -13.45 7.18
C LYS A 42 -4.41 -13.71 5.80
N SER A 43 -5.72 -13.52 5.65
CA SER A 43 -6.38 -13.58 4.36
C SER A 43 -5.92 -12.39 3.50
N ARG A 44 -6.15 -12.50 2.19
CA ARG A 44 -5.84 -11.40 1.28
C ARG A 44 -6.58 -10.12 1.68
N LEU A 45 -7.84 -10.24 2.07
CA LEU A 45 -8.62 -9.09 2.52
C LEU A 45 -8.00 -8.41 3.73
N GLU A 46 -7.58 -9.20 4.72
CA GLU A 46 -6.93 -8.69 5.92
C GLU A 46 -5.59 -8.01 5.60
N GLN A 47 -4.82 -8.61 4.70
CA GLN A 47 -3.55 -8.04 4.24
C GLN A 47 -3.77 -6.69 3.57
N HIS A 48 -4.76 -6.61 2.69
CA HIS A 48 -5.10 -5.38 1.99
C HIS A 48 -5.58 -4.29 2.97
N ARG A 49 -6.34 -4.66 3.99
CA ARG A 49 -6.80 -3.72 5.01
C ARG A 49 -5.64 -3.11 5.77
N LEU A 50 -4.61 -3.90 6.09
CA LEU A 50 -3.42 -3.36 6.75
C LEU A 50 -2.75 -2.28 5.92
N VAL A 51 -2.69 -2.48 4.61
CA VAL A 51 -2.12 -1.48 3.70
C VAL A 51 -3.02 -0.26 3.61
N PHE A 52 -4.31 -0.45 3.43
CA PHE A 52 -5.26 0.67 3.31
C PHE A 52 -5.34 1.51 4.59
N ASP A 53 -5.19 0.89 5.76
CA ASP A 53 -5.18 1.59 7.04
C ASP A 53 -3.97 2.52 7.20
N ALA A 54 -2.95 2.38 6.35
CA ALA A 54 -1.81 3.31 6.31
C ALA A 54 -2.21 4.68 5.77
N PHE A 55 -3.37 4.79 5.14
CA PHE A 55 -3.85 6.02 4.51
C PHE A 55 -5.08 6.53 5.24
N GLY A 56 -5.18 7.84 5.37
CA GLY A 56 -6.35 8.46 5.99
C GLY A 56 -7.58 8.43 5.09
N GLU A 57 -8.74 8.66 5.69
CA GLU A 57 -9.98 8.81 4.94
C GLU A 57 -9.84 9.96 3.92
N GLY A 58 -10.35 9.74 2.73
CA GLY A 58 -10.28 10.72 1.66
C GLY A 58 -9.02 10.68 0.84
N GLU A 59 -7.97 9.98 1.28
CA GLU A 59 -6.77 9.79 0.46
C GLU A 59 -7.00 8.69 -0.59
N LEU A 60 -7.57 7.55 -0.16
CA LEU A 60 -8.03 6.53 -1.09
C LEU A 60 -9.39 6.94 -1.64
N GLY A 61 -9.51 7.02 -2.94
CA GLY A 61 -10.72 7.53 -3.59
C GLY A 61 -10.71 9.02 -3.82
N GLY A 62 -9.74 9.75 -3.21
CA GLY A 62 -9.49 11.17 -3.44
C GLY A 62 -8.16 11.35 -4.14
N ALA A 63 -7.11 11.69 -3.37
CA ALA A 63 -5.77 11.92 -3.92
C ALA A 63 -5.14 10.63 -4.48
N ILE A 64 -5.42 9.47 -3.86
CA ILE A 64 -5.03 8.18 -4.41
C ILE A 64 -6.29 7.56 -5.02
N HIS A 65 -6.46 7.75 -6.32
CA HIS A 65 -7.70 7.43 -6.99
C HIS A 65 -7.85 5.94 -7.31
N ALA A 66 -6.78 5.28 -7.69
CA ALA A 66 -6.78 3.86 -7.98
C ALA A 66 -5.49 3.23 -7.49
N LEU A 67 -5.61 2.23 -6.65
CA LEU A 67 -4.47 1.47 -6.15
C LEU A 67 -4.64 -0.01 -6.50
N SER A 68 -3.77 -0.51 -7.36
CA SER A 68 -3.65 -1.93 -7.65
C SER A 68 -2.67 -2.53 -6.64
N LEU A 69 -3.16 -3.40 -5.78
CA LEU A 69 -2.39 -3.88 -4.64
C LEU A 69 -2.15 -5.39 -4.71
N LYS A 70 -0.90 -5.78 -4.54
CA LYS A 70 -0.49 -7.16 -4.38
C LYS A 70 0.24 -7.30 -3.05
N THR A 71 -0.19 -8.24 -2.22
CA THR A 71 0.43 -8.50 -0.92
C THR A 71 1.01 -9.90 -0.87
N GLU A 72 2.20 -10.03 -0.25
CA GLU A 72 2.90 -11.30 -0.17
C GLU A 72 3.61 -11.42 1.19
N THR A 73 3.90 -12.65 1.59
CA THR A 73 4.83 -12.92 2.69
C THR A 73 6.24 -13.08 2.14
N PRO A 74 7.27 -12.81 2.96
CA PRO A 74 8.65 -13.02 2.53
C PRO A 74 8.94 -14.47 2.23
#